data_288b2e1df71155f2bfd091ab5c1cf7e9
#
_entry.id   288b2e1df71155f2bfd091ab5c1cf7e9
#
_cell.length_a   1.000
_cell.length_b   1.000
_cell.length_c   1.000
_cell.angle_alpha   90.00
_cell.angle_beta   90.00
_cell.angle_gamma   90.00
#
_symmetry.space_group_name_H-M   'P 1'
#
loop_
_entity.id
_entity.type
_entity.pdbx_description
1 polymer ?
#
loop_
_entity_poly.entity_id
_entity_poly.type
_entity_poly.pdbx_seq_one_letter_code
_entity_poly.pdbx_strand_id
1 'polypeptide(L)'
;MIIGVPSEIKPQEYRVGLTPSSVQELTNHGHDVLIQDNAGFGAGFENQDYISAGAKIASTAGDVFNDAEMIVKVKEPQKVEVEMLRENQLLFTYLHLSAAPELTKGLIKSKSICIAYETVTDEFNRLPLLAPMSAVAGRMSIQAGAHSLEKSQNGRGLLLGGAPGVTPGNVLILGGGVVGENAAIIATGMQAKVFIVDKSSKRLEELQAKFGDQIIPLNSDEITLSDY
;
A
#
# COMPACT_ATOMS: atom_id res chain seq x y z
N MET A 1 -13.42 -13.36 19.39
CA MET A 1 -13.44 -11.87 19.50
C MET A 1 -14.31 -11.30 18.42
N ILE A 2 -14.81 -10.08 18.63
CA ILE A 2 -15.58 -9.33 17.63
C ILE A 2 -14.60 -8.43 16.85
N ILE A 3 -14.51 -8.64 15.53
CA ILE A 3 -13.65 -7.91 14.62
C ILE A 3 -14.51 -6.97 13.79
N GLY A 4 -14.25 -5.68 13.86
CA GLY A 4 -15.01 -4.64 13.17
C GLY A 4 -14.26 -4.07 11.98
N VAL A 5 -14.96 -3.88 10.87
CA VAL A 5 -14.43 -3.28 9.64
C VAL A 5 -15.31 -2.10 9.25
N PRO A 6 -14.94 -0.87 9.59
CA PRO A 6 -15.65 0.32 9.14
C PRO A 6 -15.34 0.60 7.67
N SER A 7 -16.19 1.40 7.03
CA SER A 7 -15.89 1.98 5.71
C SER A 7 -14.72 2.96 5.82
N GLU A 8 -13.85 2.98 4.82
CA GLU A 8 -12.81 3.99 4.72
C GLU A 8 -13.42 5.36 4.40
N ILE A 9 -13.01 6.38 5.15
CA ILE A 9 -13.52 7.75 4.98
C ILE A 9 -12.45 8.73 4.48
N LYS A 10 -11.21 8.25 4.30
CA LYS A 10 -10.15 9.05 3.71
C LYS A 10 -10.46 9.32 2.23
N PRO A 11 -10.33 10.57 1.74
CA PRO A 11 -10.60 10.88 0.34
C PRO A 11 -9.85 9.96 -0.63
N GLN A 12 -10.56 9.44 -1.64
CA GLN A 12 -10.04 8.53 -2.67
C GLN A 12 -9.55 7.17 -2.16
N GLU A 13 -9.95 6.74 -0.96
CA GLU A 13 -9.73 5.39 -0.49
C GLU A 13 -10.99 4.54 -0.73
N TYR A 14 -10.88 3.56 -1.61
CA TYR A 14 -11.96 2.67 -2.02
C TYR A 14 -11.74 1.23 -1.59
N ARG A 15 -10.61 0.94 -0.93
CA ARG A 15 -10.31 -0.40 -0.41
C ARG A 15 -11.07 -0.64 0.90
N VAL A 16 -11.07 -1.90 1.33
CA VAL A 16 -11.69 -2.34 2.58
C VAL A 16 -10.69 -3.19 3.38
N GLY A 17 -10.78 -3.15 4.71
CA GLY A 17 -9.83 -3.83 5.59
C GLY A 17 -9.83 -5.35 5.47
N LEU A 18 -10.98 -5.98 5.17
CA LEU A 18 -11.12 -7.42 4.96
C LEU A 18 -11.95 -7.70 3.70
N THR A 19 -11.52 -8.69 2.92
CA THR A 19 -12.33 -9.24 1.82
C THR A 19 -13.32 -10.28 2.36
N PRO A 20 -14.38 -10.65 1.61
CA PRO A 20 -15.29 -11.73 2.01
C PRO A 20 -14.57 -13.05 2.30
N SER A 21 -13.54 -13.40 1.52
CA SER A 21 -12.75 -14.61 1.78
C SER A 21 -11.97 -14.55 3.09
N SER A 22 -11.40 -13.38 3.44
CA SER A 22 -10.74 -13.17 4.74
C SER A 22 -11.73 -13.26 5.90
N VAL A 23 -12.94 -12.72 5.70
CA VAL A 23 -14.03 -12.84 6.68
C VAL A 23 -14.41 -14.29 6.91
N GLN A 24 -14.57 -15.09 5.85
CA GLN A 24 -14.88 -16.51 5.97
C GLN A 24 -13.82 -17.27 6.75
N GLU A 25 -12.55 -16.95 6.54
CA GLU A 25 -11.44 -17.56 7.30
C GLU A 25 -11.55 -17.22 8.79
N LEU A 26 -11.81 -15.96 9.12
CA LEU A 26 -11.96 -15.54 10.52
C LEU A 26 -13.19 -16.16 11.19
N THR A 27 -14.31 -16.26 10.50
CA THR A 27 -15.54 -16.88 11.03
C THR A 27 -15.36 -18.38 11.23
N ASN A 28 -14.64 -19.06 10.33
CA ASN A 28 -14.27 -20.47 10.49
C ASN A 28 -13.40 -20.72 11.72
N HIS A 29 -12.60 -19.72 12.13
CA HIS A 29 -11.81 -19.76 13.37
C HIS A 29 -12.57 -19.29 14.62
N GLY A 30 -13.88 -19.10 14.53
CA GLY A 30 -14.74 -18.77 15.68
C GLY A 30 -14.71 -17.30 16.08
N HIS A 31 -14.35 -16.40 15.17
CA HIS A 31 -14.49 -14.96 15.37
C HIS A 31 -15.83 -14.46 14.83
N ASP A 32 -16.44 -13.49 15.52
CA ASP A 32 -17.54 -12.70 14.96
C ASP A 32 -16.96 -11.55 14.15
N VAL A 33 -17.47 -11.33 12.93
CA VAL A 33 -17.04 -10.22 12.08
C VAL A 33 -18.22 -9.28 11.84
N LEU A 34 -17.96 -8.00 12.06
CA LEU A 34 -18.95 -6.91 11.90
C LEU A 34 -18.45 -5.96 10.82
N ILE A 35 -19.15 -5.88 9.69
CA ILE A 35 -18.83 -5.03 8.56
C ILE A 35 -19.78 -3.85 8.52
N GLN A 36 -19.29 -2.63 8.39
CA GLN A 36 -20.15 -1.47 8.16
C GLN A 36 -20.87 -1.61 6.81
N ASP A 37 -22.11 -1.16 6.76
CA ASP A 37 -22.93 -1.11 5.55
C ASP A 37 -22.15 -0.50 4.38
N ASN A 38 -22.11 -1.22 3.26
CA ASN A 38 -21.40 -0.85 2.04
C ASN A 38 -19.87 -0.64 2.15
N ALA A 39 -19.21 -1.09 3.23
CA ALA A 39 -17.77 -0.89 3.42
C ALA A 39 -16.92 -1.49 2.28
N GLY A 40 -17.37 -2.58 1.67
CA GLY A 40 -16.68 -3.24 0.55
C GLY A 40 -17.04 -2.73 -0.84
N PHE A 41 -18.06 -1.87 -0.96
CA PHE A 41 -18.63 -1.49 -2.25
C PHE A 41 -17.60 -0.89 -3.22
N GLY A 42 -16.73 -0.01 -2.72
CA GLY A 42 -15.66 0.60 -3.51
C GLY A 42 -14.61 -0.40 -4.02
N ALA A 43 -14.49 -1.56 -3.37
CA ALA A 43 -13.61 -2.66 -3.77
C ALA A 43 -14.33 -3.75 -4.58
N GLY A 44 -15.63 -3.55 -4.91
CA GLY A 44 -16.44 -4.47 -5.69
C GLY A 44 -17.09 -5.60 -4.88
N PHE A 45 -17.21 -5.45 -3.55
CA PHE A 45 -17.86 -6.41 -2.67
C PHE A 45 -19.17 -5.82 -2.12
N GLU A 46 -20.27 -6.56 -2.29
CA GLU A 46 -21.56 -6.19 -1.75
C GLU A 46 -21.75 -6.73 -0.32
N ASN A 47 -22.70 -6.17 0.42
CA ASN A 47 -23.04 -6.67 1.77
C ASN A 47 -23.39 -8.16 1.76
N GLN A 48 -24.04 -8.64 0.69
CA GLN A 48 -24.43 -10.04 0.58
C GLN A 48 -23.23 -10.98 0.53
N ASP A 49 -22.11 -10.54 -0.06
CA ASP A 49 -20.87 -11.34 -0.10
C ASP A 49 -20.33 -11.56 1.32
N TYR A 50 -20.36 -10.52 2.15
CA TYR A 50 -19.94 -10.58 3.55
C TYR A 50 -20.90 -11.41 4.41
N ILE A 51 -22.21 -11.27 4.21
CA ILE A 51 -23.21 -12.09 4.89
C ILE A 51 -23.01 -13.57 4.56
N SER A 52 -22.76 -13.89 3.28
CA SER A 52 -22.50 -15.25 2.83
C SER A 52 -21.20 -15.83 3.43
N ALA A 53 -20.23 -14.97 3.75
CA ALA A 53 -18.99 -15.31 4.46
C ALA A 53 -19.15 -15.39 5.99
N GLY A 54 -20.36 -15.18 6.53
CA GLY A 54 -20.68 -15.28 7.96
C GLY A 54 -20.55 -14.00 8.76
N ALA A 55 -20.37 -12.84 8.12
CA ALA A 55 -20.34 -11.56 8.81
C ALA A 55 -21.75 -11.03 9.11
N LYS A 56 -21.84 -10.12 10.08
CA LYS A 56 -22.99 -9.27 10.36
C LYS A 56 -22.75 -7.89 9.75
N ILE A 57 -23.81 -7.22 9.31
CA ILE A 57 -23.73 -5.84 8.79
C ILE A 57 -24.17 -4.87 9.89
N ALA A 58 -23.35 -3.87 10.16
CA ALA A 58 -23.63 -2.74 11.03
C ALA A 58 -24.05 -1.52 10.22
N SER A 59 -25.02 -0.76 10.70
CA SER A 59 -25.56 0.38 9.97
C SER A 59 -24.58 1.56 9.92
N THR A 60 -23.79 1.77 10.97
CA THR A 60 -22.90 2.92 11.09
C THR A 60 -21.49 2.55 11.54
N ALA A 61 -20.50 3.43 11.28
CA ALA A 61 -19.17 3.28 11.85
C ALA A 61 -19.21 3.27 13.39
N GLY A 62 -20.08 4.10 14.00
CA GLY A 62 -20.25 4.13 15.46
C GLY A 62 -20.62 2.77 16.03
N ASP A 63 -21.52 2.02 15.39
CA ASP A 63 -21.89 0.66 15.82
C ASP A 63 -20.67 -0.28 15.73
N VAL A 64 -19.90 -0.19 14.62
CA VAL A 64 -18.68 -1.00 14.44
C VAL A 64 -17.66 -0.71 15.55
N PHE A 65 -17.35 0.58 15.80
CA PHE A 65 -16.36 0.95 16.81
C PHE A 65 -16.84 0.62 18.22
N ASN A 66 -18.15 0.72 18.50
CA ASN A 66 -18.71 0.42 19.81
C ASN A 66 -18.66 -1.07 20.15
N ASP A 67 -18.99 -1.94 19.19
CA ASP A 67 -19.19 -3.36 19.46
C ASP A 67 -17.92 -4.21 19.26
N ALA A 68 -17.01 -3.75 18.41
CA ALA A 68 -15.80 -4.52 18.09
C ALA A 68 -14.73 -4.43 19.18
N GLU A 69 -14.04 -5.55 19.42
CA GLU A 69 -12.82 -5.62 20.25
C GLU A 69 -11.58 -5.23 19.44
N MET A 70 -11.63 -5.48 18.13
CA MET A 70 -10.57 -5.16 17.18
C MET A 70 -11.14 -4.45 15.96
N ILE A 71 -10.57 -3.31 15.61
CA ILE A 71 -10.88 -2.57 14.39
C ILE A 71 -9.81 -2.88 13.35
N VAL A 72 -10.24 -3.31 12.16
CA VAL A 72 -9.36 -3.58 11.00
C VAL A 72 -9.68 -2.57 9.90
N LYS A 73 -8.69 -1.81 9.47
CA LYS A 73 -8.80 -0.78 8.44
C LYS A 73 -7.66 -0.90 7.41
N VAL A 74 -7.77 -0.15 6.36
CA VAL A 74 -6.66 0.04 5.39
C VAL A 74 -5.81 1.24 5.78
N LYS A 75 -6.45 2.42 5.95
CA LYS A 75 -5.76 3.67 6.23
C LYS A 75 -5.83 4.07 7.70
N GLU A 76 -4.91 4.94 8.06
CA GLU A 76 -4.88 5.56 9.38
C GLU A 76 -6.25 6.17 9.72
N PRO A 77 -6.70 6.01 10.97
CA PRO A 77 -8.00 6.54 11.38
C PRO A 77 -8.01 8.06 11.27
N GLN A 78 -9.09 8.60 10.73
CA GLN A 78 -9.32 10.04 10.67
C GLN A 78 -9.75 10.55 12.04
N LYS A 79 -9.70 11.87 12.27
CA LYS A 79 -9.98 12.48 13.58
C LYS A 79 -11.28 11.96 14.23
N VAL A 80 -12.36 11.87 13.47
CA VAL A 80 -13.65 11.38 13.97
C VAL A 80 -13.59 9.91 14.39
N GLU A 81 -12.78 9.09 13.73
CA GLU A 81 -12.61 7.67 14.07
C GLU A 81 -11.71 7.50 15.30
N VAL A 82 -10.69 8.36 15.47
CA VAL A 82 -9.87 8.38 16.68
C VAL A 82 -10.70 8.70 17.91
N GLU A 83 -11.72 9.56 17.80
CA GLU A 83 -12.65 9.90 18.87
C GLU A 83 -13.59 8.74 19.26
N MET A 84 -13.78 7.74 18.38
CA MET A 84 -14.56 6.53 18.63
C MET A 84 -13.74 5.40 19.27
N LEU A 85 -12.40 5.48 19.21
CA LEU A 85 -11.54 4.44 19.79
C LEU A 85 -11.64 4.39 21.31
N ARG A 86 -11.61 3.18 21.85
CA ARG A 86 -11.74 2.92 23.30
C ARG A 86 -10.43 2.41 23.89
N GLU A 87 -10.26 2.61 25.19
CA GLU A 87 -9.16 2.02 25.95
C GLU A 87 -9.11 0.49 25.78
N ASN A 88 -7.92 -0.04 25.52
CA ASN A 88 -7.65 -1.47 25.24
C ASN A 88 -8.29 -2.04 23.94
N GLN A 89 -8.98 -1.24 23.14
CA GLN A 89 -9.45 -1.68 21.83
C GLN A 89 -8.26 -1.84 20.88
N LEU A 90 -8.21 -2.94 20.14
CA LEU A 90 -7.19 -3.18 19.13
C LEU A 90 -7.50 -2.36 17.85
N LEU A 91 -6.49 -1.72 17.31
CA LEU A 91 -6.54 -1.08 15.99
C LEU A 91 -5.45 -1.66 15.11
N PHE A 92 -5.80 -2.29 14.01
CA PHE A 92 -4.88 -2.94 13.08
C PHE A 92 -5.04 -2.32 11.68
N THR A 93 -4.07 -1.53 11.24
CA THR A 93 -4.13 -0.71 10.02
C THR A 93 -2.75 -0.16 9.66
N TYR A 94 -2.59 0.48 8.48
CA TYR A 94 -1.46 1.38 8.24
C TYR A 94 -1.64 2.66 9.05
N LEU A 95 -0.61 3.09 9.77
CA LEU A 95 -0.68 4.24 10.68
C LEU A 95 0.13 5.45 10.22
N HIS A 96 1.29 5.24 9.60
CA HIS A 96 2.17 6.32 9.11
C HIS A 96 2.51 7.38 10.18
N LEU A 97 2.72 6.98 11.43
CA LEU A 97 2.83 7.86 12.60
C LEU A 97 3.94 8.90 12.52
N SER A 98 5.07 8.57 11.88
CA SER A 98 6.20 9.50 11.74
C SER A 98 5.83 10.81 11.01
N ALA A 99 4.87 10.76 10.11
CA ALA A 99 4.38 11.91 9.34
C ALA A 99 3.12 12.56 9.95
N ALA A 100 2.58 12.00 11.06
CA ALA A 100 1.28 12.38 11.61
C ALA A 100 1.31 12.59 13.14
N PRO A 101 1.96 13.66 13.65
CA PRO A 101 2.08 13.89 15.10
C PRO A 101 0.75 14.04 15.82
N GLU A 102 -0.24 14.68 15.21
CA GLU A 102 -1.56 14.88 15.83
C GLU A 102 -2.34 13.56 15.92
N LEU A 103 -2.25 12.69 14.92
CA LEU A 103 -2.78 11.35 14.98
C LEU A 103 -2.13 10.56 16.13
N THR A 104 -0.80 10.61 16.23
CA THR A 104 -0.07 9.95 17.31
C THR A 104 -0.54 10.38 18.70
N LYS A 105 -0.73 11.69 18.92
CA LYS A 105 -1.29 12.22 20.18
C LYS A 105 -2.71 11.71 20.43
N GLY A 106 -3.55 11.68 19.40
CA GLY A 106 -4.91 11.18 19.50
C GLY A 106 -4.98 9.71 19.89
N LEU A 107 -4.14 8.87 19.25
CA LEU A 107 -4.05 7.45 19.58
C LEU A 107 -3.52 7.19 20.99
N ILE A 108 -2.52 7.95 21.45
CA ILE A 108 -2.05 7.87 22.82
C ILE A 108 -3.17 8.24 23.81
N LYS A 109 -3.94 9.29 23.50
CA LYS A 109 -5.06 9.73 24.35
C LYS A 109 -6.18 8.70 24.40
N SER A 110 -6.47 7.99 23.32
CA SER A 110 -7.50 6.95 23.28
C SER A 110 -7.15 5.73 24.13
N LYS A 111 -5.87 5.51 24.42
CA LYS A 111 -5.32 4.32 25.09
C LYS A 111 -5.65 3.01 24.37
N SER A 112 -5.95 3.07 23.08
CA SER A 112 -6.11 1.89 22.23
C SER A 112 -4.78 1.19 22.00
N ILE A 113 -4.81 -0.08 21.66
CA ILE A 113 -3.63 -0.88 21.30
C ILE A 113 -3.49 -0.86 19.78
N CYS A 114 -2.55 -0.06 19.29
CA CYS A 114 -2.35 0.15 17.86
C CYS A 114 -1.25 -0.74 17.31
N ILE A 115 -1.57 -1.52 16.28
CA ILE A 115 -0.62 -2.37 15.55
C ILE A 115 -0.57 -1.87 14.11
N ALA A 116 0.59 -1.33 13.71
CA ALA A 116 0.79 -0.81 12.37
C ALA A 116 1.19 -1.93 11.40
N TYR A 117 0.49 -2.08 10.26
CA TYR A 117 0.85 -3.05 9.22
C TYR A 117 2.29 -2.89 8.75
N GLU A 118 2.75 -1.65 8.61
CA GLU A 118 4.09 -1.32 8.13
C GLU A 118 5.23 -1.69 9.08
N THR A 119 4.92 -2.13 10.31
CA THR A 119 5.93 -2.53 11.30
C THR A 119 5.90 -4.02 11.66
N VAL A 120 4.94 -4.77 11.11
CA VAL A 120 4.87 -6.23 11.33
C VAL A 120 5.96 -6.91 10.52
N THR A 121 6.83 -7.66 11.21
CA THR A 121 7.93 -8.41 10.59
C THR A 121 7.69 -9.92 10.65
N ASP A 122 8.24 -10.64 9.68
CA ASP A 122 8.40 -12.09 9.74
C ASP A 122 9.71 -12.48 10.46
N GLU A 123 9.98 -13.78 10.55
CA GLU A 123 11.19 -14.34 11.16
C GLU A 123 12.50 -13.91 10.49
N PHE A 124 12.44 -13.39 9.25
CA PHE A 124 13.58 -12.88 8.48
C PHE A 124 13.67 -11.34 8.52
N ASN A 125 12.93 -10.67 9.41
CA ASN A 125 12.80 -9.21 9.49
C ASN A 125 12.28 -8.55 8.19
N ARG A 126 11.56 -9.28 7.33
CA ARG A 126 10.87 -8.71 6.19
C ARG A 126 9.52 -8.16 6.63
N LEU A 127 8.94 -7.26 5.84
CA LEU A 127 7.68 -6.58 6.12
C LEU A 127 6.55 -7.17 5.23
N PRO A 128 5.98 -8.34 5.59
CA PRO A 128 5.05 -9.08 4.74
C PRO A 128 3.75 -8.31 4.45
N LEU A 129 3.31 -7.46 5.37
CA LEU A 129 2.09 -6.66 5.17
C LEU A 129 2.35 -5.36 4.40
N LEU A 130 3.60 -4.86 4.36
CA LEU A 130 3.98 -3.68 3.57
C LEU A 130 4.39 -4.04 2.13
N ALA A 131 5.05 -5.17 1.92
CA ALA A 131 5.60 -5.56 0.63
C ALA A 131 4.57 -5.55 -0.52
N PRO A 132 3.31 -6.02 -0.36
CA PRO A 132 2.31 -5.95 -1.43
C PRO A 132 2.00 -4.52 -1.87
N MET A 133 1.88 -3.58 -0.91
CA MET A 133 1.61 -2.16 -1.22
C MET A 133 2.83 -1.50 -1.86
N SER A 134 4.03 -1.86 -1.43
CA SER A 134 5.28 -1.43 -2.07
C SER A 134 5.37 -1.91 -3.53
N ALA A 135 4.96 -3.15 -3.80
CA ALA A 135 4.92 -3.68 -5.16
C ALA A 135 3.92 -2.91 -6.05
N VAL A 136 2.71 -2.64 -5.53
CA VAL A 136 1.72 -1.81 -6.24
C VAL A 136 2.27 -0.41 -6.51
N ALA A 137 2.87 0.24 -5.51
CA ALA A 137 3.43 1.58 -5.65
C ALA A 137 4.52 1.64 -6.74
N GLY A 138 5.44 0.65 -6.75
CA GLY A 138 6.48 0.56 -7.77
C GLY A 138 5.92 0.42 -9.17
N ARG A 139 4.93 -0.44 -9.36
CA ARG A 139 4.27 -0.62 -10.68
C ARG A 139 3.51 0.63 -11.11
N MET A 140 2.76 1.22 -10.21
CA MET A 140 1.98 2.43 -10.47
C MET A 140 2.88 3.64 -10.78
N SER A 141 4.07 3.74 -10.19
CA SER A 141 4.97 4.87 -10.41
C SER A 141 5.34 5.04 -11.89
N ILE A 142 5.57 3.95 -12.60
CA ILE A 142 5.91 3.99 -14.03
C ILE A 142 4.69 4.33 -14.88
N GLN A 143 3.51 3.78 -14.54
CA GLN A 143 2.27 4.12 -15.23
C GLN A 143 1.93 5.60 -15.06
N ALA A 144 1.99 6.12 -13.84
CA ALA A 144 1.76 7.53 -13.54
C ALA A 144 2.81 8.44 -14.20
N GLY A 145 4.08 8.02 -14.17
CA GLY A 145 5.17 8.73 -14.85
C GLY A 145 4.98 8.81 -16.37
N ALA A 146 4.59 7.71 -17.00
CA ALA A 146 4.31 7.68 -18.43
C ALA A 146 3.15 8.63 -18.79
N HIS A 147 2.05 8.60 -18.00
CA HIS A 147 0.94 9.53 -18.19
C HIS A 147 1.38 10.99 -18.03
N SER A 148 2.17 11.30 -17.00
CA SER A 148 2.66 12.66 -16.76
C SER A 148 3.60 13.17 -17.86
N LEU A 149 4.18 12.32 -18.68
CA LEU A 149 5.00 12.70 -19.83
C LEU A 149 4.19 13.14 -21.05
N GLU A 150 2.89 12.88 -21.08
CA GLU A 150 2.01 13.24 -22.20
C GLU A 150 1.85 14.77 -22.34
N LYS A 151 1.73 15.26 -23.57
CA LYS A 151 1.48 16.69 -23.83
C LYS A 151 0.17 17.18 -23.24
N SER A 152 -0.85 16.33 -23.20
CA SER A 152 -2.15 16.58 -22.55
C SER A 152 -2.03 16.88 -21.05
N GLN A 153 -0.97 16.38 -20.41
CA GLN A 153 -0.65 16.58 -19.00
C GLN A 153 0.43 17.67 -18.78
N ASN A 154 0.69 18.50 -19.77
CA ASN A 154 1.80 19.46 -19.80
C ASN A 154 3.19 18.80 -19.70
N GLY A 155 3.27 17.52 -20.00
CA GLY A 155 4.51 16.76 -20.00
C GLY A 155 5.41 17.08 -21.19
N ARG A 156 6.60 16.51 -21.16
CA ARG A 156 7.63 16.72 -22.21
C ARG A 156 7.21 16.19 -23.59
N GLY A 157 6.24 15.29 -23.68
CA GLY A 157 5.81 14.62 -24.92
C GLY A 157 6.79 13.51 -25.32
N LEU A 158 7.22 12.71 -24.36
CA LEU A 158 8.17 11.62 -24.55
C LEU A 158 7.45 10.28 -24.39
N LEU A 159 7.65 9.38 -25.37
CA LEU A 159 7.17 8.01 -25.30
C LEU A 159 8.24 7.14 -24.60
N LEU A 160 7.89 6.54 -23.48
CA LEU A 160 8.84 5.80 -22.62
C LEU A 160 9.57 4.68 -23.35
N GLY A 161 8.86 3.89 -24.15
CA GLY A 161 9.46 2.79 -24.93
C GLY A 161 10.09 3.20 -26.25
N GLY A 162 9.99 4.48 -26.63
CA GLY A 162 10.41 4.91 -27.97
C GLY A 162 9.54 4.31 -29.08
N ALA A 163 10.03 4.39 -30.33
CA ALA A 163 9.39 3.81 -31.51
C ALA A 163 10.47 3.61 -32.59
N PRO A 164 10.21 2.94 -33.71
CA PRO A 164 11.17 2.87 -34.81
C PRO A 164 11.66 4.26 -35.21
N GLY A 165 12.97 4.52 -35.06
CA GLY A 165 13.59 5.82 -35.28
C GLY A 165 13.50 6.83 -34.12
N VAL A 166 12.87 6.47 -33.01
CA VAL A 166 12.78 7.30 -31.79
C VAL A 166 13.38 6.56 -30.61
N THR A 167 14.37 7.15 -29.96
CA THR A 167 15.01 6.55 -28.77
C THR A 167 14.05 6.44 -27.59
N PRO A 168 14.12 5.37 -26.79
CA PRO A 168 13.34 5.25 -25.57
C PRO A 168 13.73 6.30 -24.52
N GLY A 169 12.82 6.56 -23.60
CA GLY A 169 13.05 7.42 -22.46
C GLY A 169 13.96 6.78 -21.41
N ASN A 170 14.66 7.62 -20.66
CA ASN A 170 15.44 7.21 -19.50
C ASN A 170 14.54 7.18 -18.26
N VAL A 171 14.62 6.11 -17.48
CA VAL A 171 13.98 5.97 -16.18
C VAL A 171 15.09 5.76 -15.14
N LEU A 172 15.22 6.71 -14.22
CA LEU A 172 16.12 6.61 -13.08
C LEU A 172 15.34 6.18 -11.85
N ILE A 173 15.70 5.05 -11.27
CA ILE A 173 15.07 4.49 -10.07
C ILE A 173 16.03 4.67 -8.89
N LEU A 174 15.61 5.42 -7.88
CA LEU A 174 16.37 5.67 -6.67
C LEU A 174 15.95 4.68 -5.57
N GLY A 175 16.82 3.70 -5.29
CA GLY A 175 16.59 2.60 -4.36
C GLY A 175 16.10 1.32 -5.03
N GLY A 176 16.83 0.24 -4.84
CA GLY A 176 16.58 -1.09 -5.39
C GLY A 176 15.71 -2.00 -4.50
N GLY A 177 14.99 -1.43 -3.51
CA GLY A 177 14.06 -2.17 -2.64
C GLY A 177 12.84 -2.72 -3.40
N VAL A 178 11.80 -3.15 -2.66
CA VAL A 178 10.58 -3.73 -3.26
C VAL A 178 9.90 -2.78 -4.24
N VAL A 179 9.83 -1.49 -3.92
CA VAL A 179 9.26 -0.45 -4.79
C VAL A 179 10.08 -0.34 -6.08
N GLY A 180 11.40 -0.13 -5.95
CA GLY A 180 12.28 0.07 -7.11
C GLY A 180 12.37 -1.15 -8.02
N GLU A 181 12.42 -2.35 -7.46
CA GLU A 181 12.38 -3.59 -8.25
C GLU A 181 11.08 -3.71 -9.05
N ASN A 182 9.92 -3.40 -8.44
CA ASN A 182 8.65 -3.44 -9.15
C ASN A 182 8.50 -2.30 -10.18
N ALA A 183 9.10 -1.15 -9.95
CA ALA A 183 9.21 -0.10 -10.95
C ALA A 183 10.06 -0.57 -12.14
N ALA A 184 11.22 -1.20 -11.88
CA ALA A 184 12.08 -1.76 -12.92
C ALA A 184 11.36 -2.80 -13.79
N ILE A 185 10.54 -3.69 -13.19
CA ILE A 185 9.74 -4.68 -13.94
C ILE A 185 8.85 -3.99 -14.99
N ILE A 186 8.17 -2.92 -14.61
CA ILE A 186 7.27 -2.23 -15.54
C ILE A 186 8.05 -1.39 -16.55
N ALA A 187 9.08 -0.67 -16.10
CA ALA A 187 9.87 0.19 -16.98
C ALA A 187 10.62 -0.61 -18.07
N THR A 188 11.20 -1.76 -17.72
CA THR A 188 11.83 -2.68 -18.69
C THR A 188 10.79 -3.31 -19.62
N GLY A 189 9.63 -3.69 -19.09
CA GLY A 189 8.50 -4.19 -19.89
C GLY A 189 7.97 -3.15 -20.90
N MET A 190 8.06 -1.87 -20.57
CA MET A 190 7.77 -0.75 -21.50
C MET A 190 8.94 -0.41 -22.43
N GLN A 191 10.04 -1.15 -22.35
CA GLN A 191 11.26 -0.95 -23.17
C GLN A 191 11.96 0.39 -22.93
N ALA A 192 11.79 1.00 -21.76
CA ALA A 192 12.54 2.18 -21.37
C ALA A 192 14.01 1.83 -21.09
N LYS A 193 14.91 2.80 -21.19
CA LYS A 193 16.28 2.66 -20.69
C LYS A 193 16.28 2.87 -19.17
N VAL A 194 16.55 1.81 -18.41
CA VAL A 194 16.36 1.80 -16.95
C VAL A 194 17.70 1.84 -16.23
N PHE A 195 17.86 2.86 -15.38
CA PHE A 195 18.95 3.00 -14.43
C PHE A 195 18.42 2.75 -13.02
N ILE A 196 19.12 1.98 -12.21
CA ILE A 196 18.74 1.71 -10.83
C ILE A 196 19.89 2.00 -9.88
N VAL A 197 19.68 2.87 -8.93
CA VAL A 197 20.67 3.32 -7.96
C VAL A 197 20.38 2.70 -6.61
N ASP A 198 21.38 2.09 -5.98
CA ASP A 198 21.29 1.65 -4.59
C ASP A 198 22.65 1.79 -3.90
N LYS A 199 22.64 1.95 -2.58
CA LYS A 199 23.87 1.96 -1.76
C LYS A 199 24.43 0.56 -1.50
N SER A 200 23.64 -0.48 -1.69
CA SER A 200 24.01 -1.87 -1.46
C SER A 200 24.46 -2.53 -2.75
N SER A 201 25.77 -2.72 -2.91
CA SER A 201 26.35 -3.45 -4.06
C SER A 201 25.75 -4.85 -4.17
N LYS A 202 25.53 -5.56 -3.05
CA LYS A 202 24.89 -6.87 -3.03
C LYS A 202 23.49 -6.81 -3.67
N ARG A 203 22.70 -5.76 -3.33
CA ARG A 203 21.37 -5.59 -3.89
C ARG A 203 21.42 -5.32 -5.40
N LEU A 204 22.36 -4.54 -5.85
CA LEU A 204 22.58 -4.27 -7.28
C LEU A 204 22.95 -5.56 -8.04
N GLU A 205 23.78 -6.42 -7.47
CA GLU A 205 24.12 -7.73 -8.03
C GLU A 205 22.89 -8.64 -8.17
N GLU A 206 22.03 -8.70 -7.13
CA GLU A 206 20.76 -9.44 -7.16
C GLU A 206 19.84 -8.94 -8.28
N LEU A 207 19.72 -7.62 -8.45
CA LEU A 207 18.90 -7.01 -9.49
C LEU A 207 19.51 -7.26 -10.88
N GLN A 208 20.84 -7.15 -11.03
CA GLN A 208 21.53 -7.48 -12.27
C GLN A 208 21.34 -8.95 -12.66
N ALA A 209 21.41 -9.86 -11.69
CA ALA A 209 21.14 -11.28 -11.93
C ALA A 209 19.71 -11.54 -12.39
N LYS A 210 18.74 -10.75 -11.90
CA LYS A 210 17.31 -10.87 -12.25
C LYS A 210 16.98 -10.28 -13.62
N PHE A 211 17.50 -9.10 -13.94
CA PHE A 211 17.11 -8.31 -15.12
C PHE A 211 18.12 -8.40 -16.28
N GLY A 212 19.32 -8.89 -16.03
CA GLY A 212 20.38 -8.93 -17.04
C GLY A 212 20.71 -7.54 -17.57
N ASP A 213 20.86 -7.43 -18.89
CA ASP A 213 21.20 -6.18 -19.59
C ASP A 213 20.02 -5.20 -19.75
N GLN A 214 18.85 -5.53 -19.20
CA GLN A 214 17.68 -4.65 -19.26
C GLN A 214 17.75 -3.47 -18.29
N ILE A 215 18.68 -3.53 -17.32
CA ILE A 215 18.92 -2.44 -16.37
C ILE A 215 20.41 -2.06 -16.35
N ILE A 216 20.67 -0.84 -15.92
CA ILE A 216 22.01 -0.32 -15.65
C ILE A 216 22.10 -0.05 -14.15
N PRO A 217 22.73 -0.94 -13.37
CA PRO A 217 22.89 -0.73 -11.93
C PRO A 217 23.97 0.32 -11.66
N LEU A 218 23.73 1.19 -10.72
CA LEU A 218 24.61 2.29 -10.35
C LEU A 218 24.76 2.35 -8.84
N ASN A 219 26.00 2.37 -8.33
CA ASN A 219 26.24 2.55 -6.89
C ASN A 219 26.08 4.02 -6.53
N SER A 220 25.32 4.30 -5.45
CA SER A 220 25.05 5.68 -5.03
C SER A 220 26.28 6.47 -4.59
N ASP A 221 27.35 5.80 -4.21
CA ASP A 221 28.62 6.45 -3.81
C ASP A 221 29.44 6.95 -5.00
N GLU A 222 29.15 6.48 -6.22
CA GLU A 222 29.89 6.76 -7.44
C GLU A 222 29.16 7.77 -8.36
N ILE A 223 27.99 8.30 -7.93
CA ILE A 223 27.12 9.06 -8.83
C ILE A 223 26.89 10.48 -8.30
N THR A 224 27.19 11.44 -9.14
CA THR A 224 26.54 12.76 -9.09
C THR A 224 25.20 12.64 -9.80
N LEU A 225 24.08 12.83 -9.08
CA LEU A 225 22.71 12.78 -9.64
C LEU A 225 22.51 13.74 -10.84
N SER A 226 23.42 14.69 -11.04
CA SER A 226 23.46 15.61 -12.17
C SER A 226 23.86 14.95 -13.50
N ASP A 227 24.38 13.72 -13.50
CA ASP A 227 24.88 13.05 -14.69
C ASP A 227 23.77 12.25 -15.42
N TYR A 228 22.57 12.19 -14.84
CA TYR A 228 21.40 11.44 -15.31
C TYR A 228 20.10 12.26 -15.21
#